data_3c58c48672a73b9f7506d67adab840ea
#
_entry.id   3c58c48672a73b9f7506d67adab840ea
#
_cell.length_a   1.000
_cell.length_b   1.000
_cell.length_c   1.000
_cell.angle_alpha   90.00
_cell.angle_beta   90.00
_cell.angle_gamma   90.00
#
_symmetry.space_group_name_H-M   'P 1'
#
loop_
_entity.id
_entity.type
_entity.pdbx_description
1 polymer ?
#
loop_
_entity_poly.entity_id
_entity_poly.type
_entity_poly.pdbx_seq_one_letter_code
_entity_poly.pdbx_strand_id
1 'polypeptide(L)'
;MRALWFDTPLGAMVAVGDAQTLCGLHFGGARHLPDLAGCEDGRDCLLLRRVQLQVGDYFEGRRTGFELPLVARGTALQSAVWEALDSIALGTTISYSELATRVGRPRAVRAVAQAVGRNPWTLIRPCHRVVGADGSLTGFAGGLERKAALLAHESRLARTPGPVERAPGVGGQKGAAITPMRIRPRPASSG
;
A
#
# COMPACT_ATOMS: atom_id res chain seq x y z
N MET A 1 15.12 -10.54 -8.61
CA MET A 1 14.23 -9.62 -7.89
C MET A 1 15.05 -8.45 -7.38
N ARG A 2 14.42 -7.27 -7.27
CA ARG A 2 15.04 -6.04 -6.77
C ARG A 2 14.26 -5.49 -5.60
N ALA A 3 14.92 -4.78 -4.69
CA ALA A 3 14.29 -4.13 -3.55
C ALA A 3 14.73 -2.67 -3.46
N LEU A 4 13.75 -1.76 -3.33
CA LEU A 4 13.99 -0.34 -3.15
C LEU A 4 13.43 0.11 -1.81
N TRP A 5 14.31 0.56 -0.92
CA TRP A 5 13.94 1.18 0.35
C TRP A 5 13.80 2.69 0.19
N PHE A 6 12.76 3.26 0.78
CA PHE A 6 12.52 4.70 0.80
C PHE A 6 11.74 5.13 2.04
N ASP A 7 11.88 6.39 2.41
CA ASP A 7 11.19 6.97 3.57
C ASP A 7 9.79 7.45 3.22
N THR A 8 8.90 7.33 4.20
CA THR A 8 7.55 7.91 4.18
C THR A 8 7.27 8.62 5.51
N PRO A 9 6.23 9.46 5.61
CA PRO A 9 5.82 10.06 6.89
C PRO A 9 5.52 9.05 8.00
N LEU A 10 5.20 7.80 7.64
CA LEU A 10 4.90 6.71 8.58
C LEU A 10 6.05 5.72 8.77
N GLY A 11 7.26 6.09 8.34
CA GLY A 11 8.48 5.30 8.42
C GLY A 11 8.90 4.69 7.10
N ALA A 12 10.02 3.97 7.11
CA ALA A 12 10.58 3.40 5.90
C ALA A 12 9.67 2.32 5.30
N MET A 13 9.59 2.30 3.97
CA MET A 13 8.94 1.26 3.19
C MET A 13 9.91 0.62 2.22
N VAL A 14 9.60 -0.61 1.82
CA VAL A 14 10.33 -1.32 0.77
C VAL A 14 9.37 -1.78 -0.33
N ALA A 15 9.72 -1.45 -1.57
CA ALA A 15 9.10 -2.01 -2.76
C ALA A 15 9.96 -3.15 -3.30
N VAL A 16 9.32 -4.28 -3.62
CA VAL A 16 9.97 -5.50 -4.12
C VAL A 16 9.36 -5.89 -5.45
N GLY A 17 10.18 -6.09 -6.46
CA GLY A 17 9.70 -6.41 -7.80
C GLY A 17 10.85 -6.60 -8.80
N ASP A 18 10.50 -6.54 -10.07
CA ASP A 18 11.43 -6.52 -11.20
C ASP A 18 11.12 -5.34 -12.13
N ALA A 19 11.60 -5.37 -13.37
CA ALA A 19 11.35 -4.29 -14.32
C ALA A 19 9.88 -4.21 -14.79
N GLN A 20 9.09 -5.27 -14.62
CA GLN A 20 7.75 -5.41 -15.19
C GLN A 20 6.66 -5.53 -14.12
N THR A 21 6.98 -6.07 -12.93
CA THR A 21 5.97 -6.44 -11.93
C THR A 21 6.37 -6.04 -10.52
N LEU A 22 5.38 -5.54 -9.75
CA LEU A 22 5.52 -5.28 -8.32
C LEU A 22 4.99 -6.50 -7.54
N CYS A 23 5.88 -7.14 -6.82
CA CYS A 23 5.57 -8.31 -6.00
C CYS A 23 5.23 -7.97 -4.56
N GLY A 24 5.68 -6.82 -4.05
CA GLY A 24 5.40 -6.39 -2.69
C GLY A 24 5.70 -4.93 -2.43
N LEU A 25 4.94 -4.36 -1.48
CA LEU A 25 5.17 -3.05 -0.88
C LEU A 25 4.87 -3.16 0.62
N HIS A 26 5.87 -2.98 1.45
CA HIS A 26 5.75 -3.22 2.89
C HIS A 26 6.37 -2.09 3.70
N PHE A 27 5.83 -1.84 4.90
CA PHE A 27 6.55 -1.04 5.89
C PHE A 27 7.75 -1.83 6.45
N GLY A 28 8.82 -1.14 6.79
CA GLY A 28 9.93 -1.72 7.53
C GLY A 28 9.45 -2.27 8.87
N GLY A 29 9.90 -3.49 9.21
CA GLY A 29 9.47 -4.20 10.41
C GLY A 29 8.05 -4.79 10.37
N ALA A 30 7.38 -4.81 9.21
CA ALA A 30 6.08 -5.45 9.07
C ALA A 30 6.16 -6.97 9.33
N ARG A 31 5.11 -7.54 9.95
CA ARG A 31 5.04 -8.95 10.35
C ARG A 31 5.34 -9.94 9.20
N HIS A 32 4.96 -9.61 8.00
CA HIS A 32 5.08 -10.48 6.82
C HIS A 32 6.00 -9.86 5.76
N LEU A 33 7.02 -9.12 6.21
CA LEU A 33 8.07 -8.65 5.33
C LEU A 33 8.77 -9.88 4.71
N PRO A 34 8.84 -9.98 3.37
CA PRO A 34 9.55 -11.09 2.74
C PRO A 34 11.04 -11.06 3.07
N ASP A 35 11.68 -12.23 3.01
CA ASP A 35 13.12 -12.26 3.00
C ASP A 35 13.65 -11.54 1.75
N LEU A 36 14.52 -10.57 1.98
CA LEU A 36 15.14 -9.77 0.93
C LEU A 36 16.59 -10.21 0.63
N ALA A 37 17.05 -11.30 1.26
CA ALA A 37 18.33 -11.89 0.94
C ALA A 37 18.35 -12.24 -0.56
N GLY A 38 19.41 -11.83 -1.26
CA GLY A 38 19.53 -12.04 -2.71
C GLY A 38 18.73 -11.09 -3.60
N CYS A 39 17.98 -10.12 -3.05
CA CYS A 39 17.45 -9.03 -3.87
C CYS A 39 18.58 -8.06 -4.24
N GLU A 40 18.66 -7.71 -5.51
CA GLU A 40 19.51 -6.64 -6.01
C GLU A 40 18.99 -5.26 -5.56
N ASP A 41 19.85 -4.25 -5.60
CA ASP A 41 19.46 -2.85 -5.38
C ASP A 41 18.48 -2.40 -6.48
N GLY A 42 17.34 -1.87 -6.05
CA GLY A 42 16.26 -1.42 -6.93
C GLY A 42 16.33 0.06 -7.34
N ARG A 43 17.40 0.80 -6.96
CA ARG A 43 17.49 2.24 -7.25
C ARG A 43 17.42 2.59 -8.73
N ASP A 44 17.91 1.71 -9.60
CA ASP A 44 17.88 1.90 -11.06
C ASP A 44 16.66 1.25 -11.72
N CYS A 45 15.77 0.62 -10.94
CA CYS A 45 14.55 0.02 -11.45
C CYS A 45 13.45 1.07 -11.61
N LEU A 46 13.09 1.40 -12.85
CA LEU A 46 12.09 2.43 -13.16
C LEU A 46 10.72 2.13 -12.51
N LEU A 47 10.30 0.86 -12.48
CA LEU A 47 9.05 0.48 -11.84
C LEU A 47 9.08 0.76 -10.33
N LEU A 48 10.14 0.36 -9.62
CA LEU A 48 10.23 0.59 -8.18
C LEU A 48 10.34 2.08 -7.84
N ARG A 49 11.00 2.87 -8.68
CA ARG A 49 10.99 4.34 -8.55
C ARG A 49 9.59 4.93 -8.78
N ARG A 50 8.84 4.40 -9.75
CA ARG A 50 7.43 4.79 -9.96
C ARG A 50 6.59 4.48 -8.71
N VAL A 51 6.81 3.34 -8.05
CA VAL A 51 6.16 3.01 -6.77
C VAL A 51 6.49 4.07 -5.72
N GLN A 52 7.75 4.40 -5.54
CA GLN A 52 8.20 5.43 -4.59
C GLN A 52 7.52 6.77 -4.85
N LEU A 53 7.46 7.21 -6.11
CA LEU A 53 6.81 8.46 -6.50
C LEU A 53 5.31 8.43 -6.19
N GLN A 54 4.60 7.36 -6.58
CA GLN A 54 3.17 7.24 -6.33
C GLN A 54 2.84 7.17 -4.82
N VAL A 55 3.68 6.54 -4.01
CA VAL A 55 3.54 6.55 -2.55
C VAL A 55 3.77 7.96 -1.99
N GLY A 56 4.75 8.69 -2.51
CA GLY A 56 4.97 10.10 -2.15
C GLY A 56 3.74 10.95 -2.45
N ASP A 57 3.20 10.85 -3.67
CA ASP A 57 2.00 11.56 -4.10
C ASP A 57 0.76 11.23 -3.25
N TYR A 58 0.63 9.96 -2.82
CA TYR A 58 -0.43 9.55 -1.91
C TYR A 58 -0.32 10.26 -0.55
N PHE A 59 0.84 10.27 0.08
CA PHE A 59 1.03 10.95 1.36
C PHE A 59 0.91 12.47 1.27
N GLU A 60 1.21 13.07 0.14
CA GLU A 60 1.01 14.50 -0.12
C GLU A 60 -0.42 14.86 -0.59
N GLY A 61 -1.30 13.87 -0.71
CA GLY A 61 -2.69 14.08 -1.12
C GLY A 61 -2.90 14.40 -2.59
N ARG A 62 -1.88 14.22 -3.42
CA ARG A 62 -1.96 14.41 -4.88
C ARG A 62 -2.55 13.21 -5.61
N ARG A 63 -2.64 12.06 -4.92
CA ARG A 63 -3.10 10.78 -5.48
C ARG A 63 -3.94 10.02 -4.46
N THR A 64 -5.01 9.39 -4.93
CA THR A 64 -5.89 8.55 -4.10
C THR A 64 -5.89 7.08 -4.52
N GLY A 65 -5.32 6.76 -5.67
CA GLY A 65 -5.20 5.40 -6.22
C GLY A 65 -3.82 5.13 -6.79
N PHE A 66 -3.55 3.89 -7.16
CA PHE A 66 -2.26 3.43 -7.68
C PHE A 66 -2.42 2.71 -9.01
N GLU A 67 -1.53 2.99 -9.95
CA GLU A 67 -1.49 2.38 -11.28
C GLU A 67 -0.17 1.62 -11.45
N LEU A 68 -0.14 0.39 -10.93
CA LEU A 68 1.06 -0.43 -10.86
C LEU A 68 0.76 -1.87 -11.27
N PRO A 69 1.65 -2.53 -12.01
CA PRO A 69 1.48 -3.92 -12.43
C PRO A 69 1.74 -4.84 -11.24
N LEU A 70 0.67 -5.31 -10.58
CA LEU A 70 0.73 -6.12 -9.38
C LEU A 70 0.78 -7.61 -9.71
N VAL A 71 1.74 -8.33 -9.16
CA VAL A 71 1.81 -9.80 -9.22
C VAL A 71 2.18 -10.34 -7.85
N ALA A 72 1.34 -11.19 -7.29
CA ALA A 72 1.68 -12.00 -6.12
C ALA A 72 1.15 -13.40 -6.27
N ARG A 73 1.86 -14.34 -5.65
CA ARG A 73 1.41 -15.72 -5.52
C ARG A 73 0.66 -15.87 -4.20
N GLY A 74 -0.61 -16.25 -4.29
CA GLY A 74 -1.46 -16.50 -3.14
C GLY A 74 -2.38 -17.69 -3.40
N THR A 75 -3.03 -18.17 -2.35
CA THR A 75 -4.14 -19.13 -2.50
C THR A 75 -5.33 -18.44 -3.17
N ALA A 76 -6.27 -19.22 -3.71
CA ALA A 76 -7.49 -18.68 -4.31
C ALA A 76 -8.26 -17.75 -3.34
N LEU A 77 -8.31 -18.08 -2.04
CA LEU A 77 -8.91 -17.20 -1.04
C LEU A 77 -8.12 -15.90 -0.86
N GLN A 78 -6.80 -15.97 -0.80
CA GLN A 78 -5.97 -14.77 -0.67
C GLN A 78 -6.16 -13.84 -1.87
N SER A 79 -6.12 -14.36 -3.09
CA SER A 79 -6.33 -13.56 -4.31
C SER A 79 -7.70 -12.89 -4.29
N ALA A 80 -8.77 -13.63 -4.00
CA ALA A 80 -10.13 -13.09 -3.92
C ALA A 80 -10.25 -11.99 -2.83
N VAL A 81 -9.62 -12.20 -1.66
CA VAL A 81 -9.61 -11.19 -0.59
C VAL A 81 -8.84 -9.94 -1.01
N TRP A 82 -7.65 -10.10 -1.60
CA TRP A 82 -6.83 -8.96 -2.03
C TRP A 82 -7.51 -8.15 -3.13
N GLU A 83 -8.17 -8.80 -4.08
CA GLU A 83 -8.97 -8.13 -5.12
C GLU A 83 -10.17 -7.38 -4.52
N ALA A 84 -10.86 -7.99 -3.55
CA ALA A 84 -12.00 -7.36 -2.89
C ALA A 84 -11.61 -6.10 -2.09
N LEU A 85 -10.36 -5.98 -1.63
CA LEU A 85 -9.88 -4.76 -0.96
C LEU A 85 -9.97 -3.53 -1.87
N ASP A 86 -9.79 -3.67 -3.19
CA ASP A 86 -9.83 -2.58 -4.15
C ASP A 86 -11.23 -1.92 -4.23
N SER A 87 -12.28 -2.62 -3.80
CA SER A 87 -13.66 -2.09 -3.76
C SER A 87 -13.96 -1.21 -2.55
N ILE A 88 -13.04 -1.08 -1.59
CA ILE A 88 -13.25 -0.25 -0.40
C ILE A 88 -12.85 1.18 -0.72
N ALA A 89 -13.82 2.08 -0.75
CA ALA A 89 -13.58 3.47 -1.12
C ALA A 89 -12.66 4.20 -0.14
N LEU A 90 -11.96 5.23 -0.63
CA LEU A 90 -11.12 6.11 0.18
C LEU A 90 -11.93 6.74 1.32
N GLY A 91 -11.36 6.76 2.52
CA GLY A 91 -11.99 7.35 3.70
C GLY A 91 -13.15 6.54 4.28
N THR A 92 -13.40 5.33 3.77
CA THR A 92 -14.39 4.39 4.32
C THR A 92 -13.73 3.16 4.93
N THR A 93 -14.46 2.47 5.80
CA THR A 93 -14.02 1.20 6.39
C THR A 93 -15.11 0.15 6.28
N ILE A 94 -14.73 -1.12 6.23
CA ILE A 94 -15.63 -2.26 6.31
C ILE A 94 -15.14 -3.24 7.38
N SER A 95 -16.05 -4.06 7.92
CA SER A 95 -15.67 -5.10 8.86
C SER A 95 -15.07 -6.33 8.15
N TYR A 96 -14.29 -7.14 8.90
CA TYR A 96 -13.83 -8.44 8.39
C TYR A 96 -14.98 -9.37 8.02
N SER A 97 -16.12 -9.31 8.74
CA SER A 97 -17.32 -10.09 8.42
C SER A 97 -17.97 -9.62 7.12
N GLU A 98 -18.03 -8.33 6.88
CA GLU A 98 -18.53 -7.78 5.62
C GLU A 98 -17.62 -8.18 4.44
N LEU A 99 -16.30 -8.07 4.60
CA LEU A 99 -15.35 -8.52 3.58
C LEU A 99 -15.51 -10.03 3.32
N ALA A 100 -15.70 -10.85 4.35
CA ALA A 100 -15.94 -12.28 4.21
C ALA A 100 -17.22 -12.57 3.40
N THR A 101 -18.27 -11.79 3.59
CA THR A 101 -19.50 -11.88 2.79
C THR A 101 -19.23 -11.48 1.33
N ARG A 102 -18.51 -10.38 1.08
CA ARG A 102 -18.17 -9.91 -0.28
C ARG A 102 -17.39 -10.95 -1.08
N VAL A 103 -16.50 -11.72 -0.44
CA VAL A 103 -15.74 -12.79 -1.11
C VAL A 103 -16.46 -14.15 -1.13
N GLY A 104 -17.75 -14.19 -0.79
CA GLY A 104 -18.56 -15.43 -0.79
C GLY A 104 -18.17 -16.44 0.30
N ARG A 105 -17.54 -15.99 1.38
CA ARG A 105 -17.07 -16.84 2.49
C ARG A 105 -17.53 -16.34 3.87
N PRO A 106 -18.83 -16.09 4.10
CA PRO A 106 -19.32 -15.41 5.33
C PRO A 106 -19.00 -16.17 6.62
N ARG A 107 -18.80 -17.50 6.55
CA ARG A 107 -18.43 -18.32 7.71
C ARG A 107 -16.91 -18.40 7.94
N ALA A 108 -16.08 -17.88 7.05
CA ALA A 108 -14.61 -18.00 7.08
C ALA A 108 -13.91 -16.70 7.51
N VAL A 109 -14.51 -15.89 8.40
CA VAL A 109 -14.02 -14.57 8.80
C VAL A 109 -12.56 -14.61 9.29
N ARG A 110 -12.17 -15.63 10.06
CA ARG A 110 -10.77 -15.77 10.54
C ARG A 110 -9.78 -16.00 9.39
N ALA A 111 -10.15 -16.84 8.41
CA ALA A 111 -9.30 -17.11 7.25
C ALA A 111 -9.19 -15.86 6.34
N VAL A 112 -10.28 -15.11 6.20
CA VAL A 112 -10.30 -13.82 5.50
C VAL A 112 -9.39 -12.81 6.21
N ALA A 113 -9.48 -12.69 7.54
CA ALA A 113 -8.60 -11.81 8.33
C ALA A 113 -7.12 -12.18 8.18
N GLN A 114 -6.79 -13.48 8.15
CA GLN A 114 -5.43 -13.94 7.87
C GLN A 114 -4.98 -13.57 6.45
N ALA A 115 -5.85 -13.68 5.45
CA ALA A 115 -5.56 -13.28 4.07
C ALA A 115 -5.33 -11.76 3.97
N VAL A 116 -6.14 -10.94 4.64
CA VAL A 116 -5.94 -9.48 4.76
C VAL A 116 -4.57 -9.16 5.38
N GLY A 117 -4.20 -9.84 6.47
CA GLY A 117 -2.90 -9.65 7.12
C GLY A 117 -1.70 -10.05 6.27
N ARG A 118 -1.89 -10.89 5.27
CA ARG A 118 -0.88 -11.34 4.31
C ARG A 118 -0.89 -10.55 3.00
N ASN A 119 -1.65 -9.45 2.92
CA ASN A 119 -1.64 -8.57 1.75
C ASN A 119 -0.20 -8.12 1.42
N PRO A 120 0.31 -8.44 0.22
CA PRO A 120 1.67 -8.08 -0.15
C PRO A 120 1.80 -6.62 -0.59
N TRP A 121 0.70 -5.91 -0.85
CA TRP A 121 0.71 -4.54 -1.38
C TRP A 121 0.08 -3.55 -0.41
N THR A 122 0.76 -3.29 0.70
CA THR A 122 0.35 -2.28 1.68
C THR A 122 0.13 -0.93 0.99
N LEU A 123 -0.91 -0.20 1.32
CA LEU A 123 -1.43 1.03 0.71
C LEU A 123 -2.14 0.79 -0.63
N ILE A 124 -1.50 0.12 -1.58
CA ILE A 124 -2.02 -0.10 -2.93
C ILE A 124 -3.35 -0.86 -2.84
N ARG A 125 -3.34 -2.00 -2.13
CA ARG A 125 -4.57 -2.70 -1.71
C ARG A 125 -4.84 -2.35 -0.25
N PRO A 126 -5.93 -1.61 0.03
CA PRO A 126 -6.07 -0.88 1.28
C PRO A 126 -6.53 -1.77 2.45
N CYS A 127 -5.70 -2.73 2.86
CA CYS A 127 -6.01 -3.62 3.98
C CYS A 127 -6.18 -2.87 5.32
N HIS A 128 -5.67 -1.64 5.44
CA HIS A 128 -5.90 -0.78 6.60
C HIS A 128 -7.37 -0.32 6.74
N ARG A 129 -8.18 -0.36 5.65
CA ARG A 129 -9.62 -0.03 5.68
C ARG A 129 -10.50 -1.16 6.24
N VAL A 130 -9.93 -2.33 6.56
CA VAL A 130 -10.68 -3.44 7.18
C VAL A 130 -10.51 -3.39 8.69
N VAL A 131 -11.63 -3.31 9.44
CA VAL A 131 -11.67 -3.10 10.90
C VAL A 131 -12.47 -4.19 11.61
N GLY A 132 -12.49 -4.20 12.94
CA GLY A 132 -13.37 -5.05 13.73
C GLY A 132 -14.86 -4.76 13.46
N ALA A 133 -15.74 -5.70 13.82
CA ALA A 133 -17.19 -5.50 13.66
C ALA A 133 -17.74 -4.35 14.52
N ASP A 134 -17.06 -4.02 15.60
CA ASP A 134 -17.31 -2.90 16.50
C ASP A 134 -16.57 -1.60 16.08
N GLY A 135 -15.90 -1.61 14.93
CA GLY A 135 -15.07 -0.50 14.46
C GLY A 135 -13.67 -0.45 15.07
N SER A 136 -13.32 -1.39 15.95
CA SER A 136 -12.00 -1.44 16.58
C SER A 136 -10.87 -1.66 15.57
N LEU A 137 -9.72 -1.02 15.82
CA LEU A 137 -8.53 -1.22 15.01
C LEU A 137 -7.85 -2.53 15.42
N THR A 138 -7.96 -3.53 14.57
CA THR A 138 -7.34 -4.84 14.76
C THR A 138 -6.52 -5.24 13.54
N GLY A 139 -5.51 -6.06 13.74
CA GLY A 139 -4.82 -6.81 12.71
C GLY A 139 -4.30 -5.98 11.52
N PHE A 140 -3.11 -5.38 11.65
CA PHE A 140 -2.41 -4.76 10.53
C PHE A 140 -0.93 -5.16 10.57
N ALA A 141 -0.40 -5.66 9.46
CA ALA A 141 0.98 -6.15 9.40
C ALA A 141 2.00 -5.05 9.68
N GLY A 142 1.69 -3.81 9.33
CA GLY A 142 2.51 -2.62 9.59
C GLY A 142 2.38 -2.02 10.98
N GLY A 143 1.50 -2.56 11.86
CA GLY A 143 1.24 -2.03 13.21
C GLY A 143 0.02 -1.11 13.29
N LEU A 144 -0.68 -1.13 14.44
CA LEU A 144 -1.96 -0.42 14.60
C LEU A 144 -1.81 1.11 14.56
N GLU A 145 -0.69 1.66 15.00
CA GLU A 145 -0.40 3.09 14.93
C GLU A 145 -0.40 3.58 13.47
N ARG A 146 0.28 2.84 12.57
CA ARG A 146 0.26 3.14 11.14
C ARG A 146 -1.12 2.99 10.53
N LYS A 147 -1.90 1.97 10.96
CA LYS A 147 -3.29 1.80 10.52
C LYS A 147 -4.14 3.01 10.89
N ALA A 148 -4.07 3.47 12.13
CA ALA A 148 -4.78 4.66 12.59
C ALA A 148 -4.38 5.91 11.81
N ALA A 149 -3.07 6.11 11.59
CA ALA A 149 -2.55 7.24 10.84
C ALA A 149 -3.00 7.25 9.37
N LEU A 150 -3.04 6.08 8.71
CA LEU A 150 -3.53 5.93 7.35
C LEU A 150 -5.02 6.26 7.25
N LEU A 151 -5.85 5.73 8.14
CA LEU A 151 -7.28 6.03 8.18
C LEU A 151 -7.54 7.52 8.43
N ALA A 152 -6.79 8.15 9.35
CA ALA A 152 -6.88 9.58 9.59
C ALA A 152 -6.44 10.41 8.37
N HIS A 153 -5.38 9.99 7.68
CA HIS A 153 -4.91 10.60 6.44
C HIS A 153 -6.00 10.55 5.36
N GLU A 154 -6.56 9.39 5.09
CA GLU A 154 -7.60 9.20 4.08
C GLU A 154 -8.90 9.93 4.43
N SER A 155 -9.29 9.99 5.71
CA SER A 155 -10.44 10.77 6.15
C SER A 155 -10.27 12.27 5.86
N ARG A 156 -9.04 12.80 5.93
CA ARG A 156 -8.78 14.19 5.51
C ARG A 156 -8.91 14.36 4.02
N LEU A 157 -8.31 13.45 3.23
CA LEU A 157 -8.39 13.49 1.76
C LEU A 157 -9.83 13.41 1.26
N ALA A 158 -10.65 12.53 1.84
CA ALA A 158 -12.05 12.35 1.45
C ALA A 158 -12.92 13.59 1.74
N ARG A 159 -12.53 14.44 2.72
CA ARG A 159 -13.24 15.70 3.04
C ARG A 159 -12.76 16.90 2.25
N THR A 160 -11.57 16.84 1.68
CA THR A 160 -11.06 17.90 0.81
C THR A 160 -11.66 17.68 -0.58
N PRO A 161 -12.39 18.65 -1.17
CA PRO A 161 -12.79 18.52 -2.58
C PRO A 161 -11.54 18.28 -3.40
N GLY A 162 -11.50 17.13 -4.09
CA GLY A 162 -10.33 16.75 -4.89
C GLY A 162 -9.93 17.87 -5.84
N PRO A 163 -8.66 17.97 -6.23
CA PRO A 163 -8.29 18.82 -7.34
C PRO A 163 -9.14 18.39 -8.52
N VAL A 164 -9.90 19.32 -9.06
CA VAL A 164 -10.68 19.13 -10.29
C VAL A 164 -9.71 18.52 -11.30
N GLU A 165 -10.01 17.31 -11.75
CA GLU A 165 -9.30 16.62 -12.82
C GLU A 165 -9.22 17.59 -14.01
N ARG A 166 -8.10 18.31 -14.14
CA ARG A 166 -7.87 19.17 -15.29
C ARG A 166 -7.59 18.24 -16.45
N ALA A 167 -8.57 18.18 -17.34
CA ALA A 167 -8.34 17.70 -18.70
C ALA A 167 -7.04 18.31 -19.26
N PRO A 168 -6.26 17.59 -20.10
CA PRO A 168 -4.98 18.06 -20.60
C PRO A 168 -5.18 19.29 -21.50
N GLY A 169 -5.01 20.47 -20.89
CA GLY A 169 -4.95 21.77 -21.56
C GLY A 169 -3.48 22.19 -21.68
N VAL A 170 -3.08 22.38 -22.89
CA VAL A 170 -1.76 22.82 -23.36
C VAL A 170 -1.29 24.09 -22.63
N GLY A 171 -0.04 24.10 -22.14
CA GLY A 171 0.81 25.26 -22.02
C GLY A 171 1.04 25.86 -20.63
N GLY A 172 2.31 25.95 -20.26
CA GLY A 172 2.83 26.96 -19.33
C GLY A 172 3.58 26.45 -18.10
N GLN A 173 4.88 26.33 -18.25
CA GLN A 173 5.87 26.09 -17.19
C GLN A 173 5.75 27.08 -16.02
N LYS A 174 5.93 26.56 -14.79
CA LYS A 174 6.90 27.10 -13.81
C LYS A 174 7.07 26.08 -12.70
N GLY A 175 8.36 25.69 -12.49
CA GLY A 175 8.76 24.61 -11.61
C GLY A 175 8.55 24.95 -10.14
N ALA A 176 7.88 24.08 -9.43
CA ALA A 176 8.07 23.91 -8.00
C ALA A 176 9.13 22.80 -7.81
N ALA A 177 10.18 23.09 -7.09
CA ALA A 177 11.24 22.14 -6.77
C ALA A 177 10.63 20.97 -6.00
N ILE A 178 10.57 19.80 -6.65
CA ILE A 178 10.19 18.54 -6.02
C ILE A 178 11.38 18.14 -5.15
N THR A 179 11.23 18.22 -3.84
CA THR A 179 12.21 17.62 -2.92
C THR A 179 12.11 16.10 -3.08
N PRO A 180 13.14 15.42 -3.60
CA PRO A 180 13.06 13.98 -3.81
C PRO A 180 13.01 13.27 -2.46
N MET A 181 12.04 12.39 -2.32
CA MET A 181 11.92 11.47 -1.19
C MET A 181 13.22 10.66 -1.05
N ARG A 182 13.84 10.67 0.14
CA ARG A 182 15.15 10.04 0.35
C ARG A 182 15.13 8.55 0.01
N ILE A 183 16.09 8.12 -0.78
CA ILE A 183 16.40 6.70 -1.02
C ILE A 183 17.31 6.24 0.13
N ARG A 184 16.91 5.17 0.83
CA ARG A 184 17.75 4.57 1.86
C ARG A 184 18.57 3.41 1.30
N PRO A 185 19.82 3.23 1.76
CA PRO A 185 20.53 2.00 1.57
C PRO A 185 19.83 0.86 2.32
N ARG A 186 20.01 -0.35 1.83
CA ARG A 186 19.52 -1.57 2.45
C ARG A 186 19.99 -1.64 3.92
N PRO A 187 19.13 -1.94 4.91
CA PRO A 187 19.60 -2.20 6.26
C PRO A 187 20.62 -3.36 6.24
N ALA A 188 21.74 -3.18 6.91
CA ALA A 188 22.74 -4.24 7.07
C ALA A 188 22.05 -5.46 7.71
N SER A 189 22.18 -6.63 7.09
CA SER A 189 21.78 -7.89 7.69
C SER A 189 22.64 -8.10 8.94
N SER A 190 22.01 -8.00 10.11
CA SER A 190 22.63 -8.43 11.35
C SER A 190 22.86 -9.95 11.24
N GLY A 191 24.13 -10.36 11.21
CA GLY A 191 24.54 -11.75 11.30
C GLY A 191 24.25 -12.35 12.67
#